data_1c42bf0991558b2c35af2c7c28753e16
#
_entry.id   1c42bf0991558b2c35af2c7c28753e16
#
_cell.length_a   1.000
_cell.length_b   1.000
_cell.length_c   1.000
_cell.angle_alpha   90.00
_cell.angle_beta   90.00
_cell.angle_gamma   90.00
#
_symmetry.space_group_name_H-M   'P 1'
#
loop_
_entity.id
_entity.type
_entity.pdbx_description
1 polymer ?
#
loop_
_entity_poly.entity_id
_entity_poly.type
_entity_poly.pdbx_seq_one_letter_code
_entity_poly.pdbx_strand_id
1 'polypeptide(L)'
;IADFDVAEEMIKHFIRKAHNHNSFFSPVIVVCVPSGATSVERRAIEGSAAAAGARKVYLVDEPMAAALGAGLAVTEPSGSMVVDIGGGTTEVALLALGGIVHAHSVRVGGDAMDTAIINYIRRSHNLLVGESSAERIKKAIGVAAVPSSGDGKVLHIKGRDLLKGVPKEVIINQRQIADALEEPVQAIIEAVTSTLENSDPE
;
A
#
# COMPACT_ATOMS: atom_id res chain seq x y z
N ILE A 1 -13.72 -0.05 -6.52
CA ILE A 1 -13.42 0.86 -7.65
C ILE A 1 -14.52 1.90 -7.68
N ALA A 2 -14.17 3.18 -7.51
CA ALA A 2 -15.15 4.27 -7.46
C ALA A 2 -15.63 4.68 -8.86
N ASP A 3 -14.84 4.40 -9.91
CA ASP A 3 -15.12 4.76 -11.30
C ASP A 3 -14.66 3.60 -12.20
N PHE A 4 -15.62 2.88 -12.75
CA PHE A 4 -15.36 1.71 -13.62
C PHE A 4 -14.82 2.10 -15.00
N ASP A 5 -15.26 3.22 -15.56
CA ASP A 5 -14.83 3.68 -16.88
C ASP A 5 -13.35 4.08 -16.83
N VAL A 6 -12.93 4.78 -15.79
CA VAL A 6 -11.52 5.14 -15.56
C VAL A 6 -10.67 3.89 -15.33
N ALA A 7 -11.16 2.93 -14.55
CA ALA A 7 -10.45 1.66 -14.30
C ALA A 7 -10.28 0.85 -15.60
N GLU A 8 -11.32 0.76 -16.43
CA GLU A 8 -11.28 0.08 -17.72
C GLU A 8 -10.23 0.73 -18.66
N GLU A 9 -10.24 2.05 -18.80
CA GLU A 9 -9.28 2.77 -19.64
C GLU A 9 -7.84 2.63 -19.11
N MET A 10 -7.66 2.63 -17.80
CA MET A 10 -6.36 2.38 -17.16
C MET A 10 -5.86 0.96 -17.48
N ILE A 11 -6.71 -0.07 -17.35
CA ILE A 11 -6.38 -1.47 -17.68
C ILE A 11 -6.04 -1.58 -19.16
N LYS A 12 -6.85 -0.98 -20.06
CA LYS A 12 -6.56 -0.92 -21.50
C LYS A 12 -5.19 -0.30 -21.80
N HIS A 13 -4.88 0.80 -21.11
CA HIS A 13 -3.58 1.48 -21.27
C HIS A 13 -2.43 0.55 -20.89
N PHE A 14 -2.51 -0.13 -19.74
CA PHE A 14 -1.46 -1.04 -19.30
C PHE A 14 -1.32 -2.28 -20.20
N ILE A 15 -2.43 -2.85 -20.67
CA ILE A 15 -2.42 -3.94 -21.62
C ILE A 15 -1.69 -3.52 -22.91
N ARG A 16 -2.05 -2.36 -23.48
CA ARG A 16 -1.38 -1.83 -24.70
C ARG A 16 0.11 -1.59 -24.45
N LYS A 17 0.47 -1.06 -23.30
CA LYS A 17 1.86 -0.78 -22.94
C LYS A 17 2.69 -2.06 -22.78
N ALA A 18 2.11 -3.11 -22.19
CA ALA A 18 2.77 -4.40 -22.01
C ALA A 18 2.87 -5.22 -23.30
N HIS A 19 1.88 -5.12 -24.17
CA HIS A 19 1.73 -5.97 -25.37
C HIS A 19 2.34 -5.41 -26.65
N ASN A 20 3.15 -4.38 -26.63
CA ASN A 20 3.81 -3.82 -27.80
C ASN A 20 2.99 -4.02 -29.10
N HIS A 21 2.18 -3.10 -29.47
CA HIS A 21 1.20 -2.81 -30.55
C HIS A 21 0.93 -3.81 -31.71
N ASN A 22 1.62 -4.93 -31.86
CA ASN A 22 1.54 -5.83 -33.03
C ASN A 22 1.10 -7.26 -32.71
N SER A 23 0.52 -7.53 -31.55
CA SER A 23 0.00 -8.87 -31.26
C SER A 23 -1.39 -9.06 -31.85
N PHE A 24 -1.52 -9.96 -32.83
CA PHE A 24 -2.81 -10.44 -33.36
C PHE A 24 -3.60 -11.27 -32.35
N PHE A 25 -3.03 -11.58 -31.19
CA PHE A 25 -3.64 -12.45 -30.18
C PHE A 25 -4.02 -11.67 -28.95
N SER A 26 -5.26 -11.84 -28.51
CA SER A 26 -5.73 -11.32 -27.23
C SER A 26 -5.03 -12.03 -26.06
N PRO A 27 -4.52 -11.28 -25.07
CA PRO A 27 -3.76 -11.85 -23.96
C PRO A 27 -4.62 -12.63 -22.97
N VAL A 28 -3.99 -13.55 -22.26
CA VAL A 28 -4.48 -14.03 -20.96
C VAL A 28 -3.95 -13.10 -19.90
N ILE A 29 -4.84 -12.61 -19.04
CA ILE A 29 -4.50 -11.62 -18.02
C ILE A 29 -4.74 -12.20 -16.64
N VAL A 30 -3.79 -11.99 -15.74
CA VAL A 30 -3.95 -12.23 -14.30
C VAL A 30 -4.06 -10.86 -13.62
N VAL A 31 -5.09 -10.68 -12.81
CA VAL A 31 -5.31 -9.43 -12.06
C VAL A 31 -5.35 -9.78 -10.58
N CYS A 32 -4.51 -9.10 -9.78
CA CYS A 32 -4.58 -9.21 -8.33
C CYS A 32 -5.76 -8.37 -7.82
N VAL A 33 -6.47 -8.90 -6.84
CA VAL A 33 -7.59 -8.24 -6.17
C VAL A 33 -7.41 -8.33 -4.66
N PRO A 34 -7.79 -7.27 -3.90
CA PRO A 34 -7.78 -7.35 -2.45
C PRO A 34 -8.60 -8.54 -1.93
N SER A 35 -8.14 -9.16 -0.86
CA SER A 35 -8.84 -10.32 -0.26
C SER A 35 -10.27 -9.98 0.18
N GLY A 36 -10.49 -8.73 0.63
CA GLY A 36 -11.80 -8.19 1.00
C GLY A 36 -12.67 -7.72 -0.17
N ALA A 37 -12.26 -7.90 -1.43
CA ALA A 37 -13.06 -7.49 -2.58
C ALA A 37 -14.38 -8.25 -2.68
N THR A 38 -15.48 -7.52 -2.80
CA THR A 38 -16.83 -8.09 -2.96
C THR A 38 -16.98 -8.82 -4.29
N SER A 39 -17.98 -9.71 -4.39
CA SER A 39 -18.29 -10.40 -5.65
C SER A 39 -18.63 -9.44 -6.79
N VAL A 40 -19.22 -8.28 -6.49
CA VAL A 40 -19.54 -7.24 -7.47
C VAL A 40 -18.26 -6.58 -7.98
N GLU A 41 -17.35 -6.22 -7.08
CA GLU A 41 -16.06 -5.63 -7.46
C GLU A 41 -15.20 -6.61 -8.27
N ARG A 42 -15.15 -7.90 -7.88
CA ARG A 42 -14.44 -8.94 -8.64
C ARG A 42 -14.99 -9.07 -10.06
N ARG A 43 -16.32 -9.11 -10.24
CA ARG A 43 -16.95 -9.16 -11.57
C ARG A 43 -16.68 -7.90 -12.39
N ALA A 44 -16.66 -6.74 -11.75
CA ALA A 44 -16.38 -5.48 -12.43
C ALA A 44 -14.93 -5.42 -12.94
N ILE A 45 -13.96 -5.87 -12.15
CA ILE A 45 -12.56 -5.97 -12.56
C ILE A 45 -12.39 -6.95 -13.72
N GLU A 46 -13.03 -8.13 -13.62
CA GLU A 46 -13.00 -9.14 -14.68
C GLU A 46 -13.63 -8.60 -15.97
N GLY A 47 -14.79 -7.91 -15.87
CA GLY A 47 -15.47 -7.27 -16.99
C GLY A 47 -14.61 -6.18 -17.64
N SER A 48 -13.99 -5.32 -16.85
CA SER A 48 -13.09 -4.26 -17.35
C SER A 48 -11.87 -4.84 -18.08
N ALA A 49 -11.26 -5.90 -17.55
CA ALA A 49 -10.14 -6.58 -18.20
C ALA A 49 -10.56 -7.28 -19.51
N ALA A 50 -11.74 -7.89 -19.53
CA ALA A 50 -12.31 -8.50 -20.74
C ALA A 50 -12.62 -7.43 -21.80
N ALA A 51 -13.28 -6.32 -21.43
CA ALA A 51 -13.55 -5.17 -22.31
C ALA A 51 -12.28 -4.51 -22.84
N ALA A 52 -11.20 -4.56 -22.07
CA ALA A 52 -9.87 -4.10 -22.46
C ALA A 52 -9.19 -5.01 -23.51
N GLY A 53 -9.80 -6.15 -23.87
CA GLY A 53 -9.34 -7.05 -24.93
C GLY A 53 -8.69 -8.35 -24.42
N ALA A 54 -8.82 -8.69 -23.14
CA ALA A 54 -8.35 -9.98 -22.63
C ALA A 54 -9.14 -11.14 -23.20
N ARG A 55 -8.45 -12.20 -23.67
CA ARG A 55 -9.08 -13.46 -24.09
C ARG A 55 -9.58 -14.26 -22.87
N LYS A 56 -8.86 -14.19 -21.77
CA LYS A 56 -9.18 -14.84 -20.51
C LYS A 56 -8.62 -14.01 -19.36
N VAL A 57 -9.39 -13.89 -18.29
CA VAL A 57 -9.01 -13.18 -17.07
C VAL A 57 -8.97 -14.19 -15.92
N TYR A 58 -7.92 -14.13 -15.12
CA TYR A 58 -7.83 -14.83 -13.85
C TYR A 58 -7.69 -13.79 -12.74
N LEU A 59 -8.52 -13.92 -11.71
CA LEU A 59 -8.39 -13.12 -10.50
C LEU A 59 -7.61 -13.94 -9.47
N VAL A 60 -6.64 -13.29 -8.83
CA VAL A 60 -5.83 -13.86 -7.76
C VAL A 60 -5.90 -12.91 -6.57
N ASP A 61 -6.04 -13.44 -5.37
CA ASP A 61 -6.02 -12.62 -4.15
C ASP A 61 -4.61 -12.02 -3.97
N GLU A 62 -4.57 -10.71 -3.68
CA GLU A 62 -3.34 -9.93 -3.60
C GLU A 62 -2.31 -10.53 -2.63
N PRO A 63 -2.69 -10.93 -1.39
CA PRO A 63 -1.72 -11.55 -0.47
C PRO A 63 -1.21 -12.92 -0.94
N MET A 64 -2.00 -13.69 -1.70
CA MET A 64 -1.53 -14.93 -2.30
C MET A 64 -0.49 -14.66 -3.38
N ALA A 65 -0.73 -13.67 -4.23
CA ALA A 65 0.24 -13.27 -5.26
C ALA A 65 1.54 -12.74 -4.63
N ALA A 66 1.44 -11.94 -3.57
CA ALA A 66 2.59 -11.44 -2.81
C ALA A 66 3.41 -12.58 -2.19
N ALA A 67 2.74 -13.55 -1.55
CA ALA A 67 3.38 -14.73 -0.97
C ALA A 67 4.14 -15.56 -2.01
N LEU A 68 3.51 -15.82 -3.15
CA LEU A 68 4.15 -16.55 -4.26
C LEU A 68 5.35 -15.78 -4.82
N GLY A 69 5.21 -14.46 -4.97
CA GLY A 69 6.30 -13.59 -5.43
C GLY A 69 7.48 -13.52 -4.46
N ALA A 70 7.21 -13.61 -3.16
CA ALA A 70 8.22 -13.68 -2.10
C ALA A 70 8.84 -15.08 -1.94
N GLY A 71 8.32 -16.09 -2.64
CA GLY A 71 8.81 -17.47 -2.57
C GLY A 71 8.42 -18.20 -1.29
N LEU A 72 7.31 -17.79 -0.64
CA LEU A 72 6.81 -18.49 0.55
C LEU A 72 6.25 -19.85 0.19
N ALA A 73 6.39 -20.81 1.11
CA ALA A 73 5.94 -22.20 0.95
C ALA A 73 4.42 -22.31 1.23
N VAL A 74 3.60 -21.60 0.45
CA VAL A 74 2.15 -21.48 0.65
C VAL A 74 1.37 -22.79 0.54
N THR A 75 1.94 -23.82 -0.09
CA THR A 75 1.31 -25.13 -0.26
C THR A 75 1.55 -26.09 0.91
N GLU A 76 2.46 -25.76 1.81
CA GLU A 76 2.76 -26.56 2.98
C GLU A 76 1.71 -26.38 4.09
N PRO A 77 1.59 -27.37 5.00
CA PRO A 77 0.71 -27.25 6.18
C PRO A 77 1.15 -26.15 7.15
N SER A 78 2.44 -25.82 7.15
CA SER A 78 2.97 -24.74 7.99
C SER A 78 2.44 -23.38 7.53
N GLY A 79 1.82 -22.65 8.46
CA GLY A 79 1.29 -21.32 8.16
C GLY A 79 2.39 -20.33 7.77
N SER A 80 2.14 -19.55 6.71
CA SER A 80 2.96 -18.41 6.30
C SER A 80 2.14 -17.13 6.41
N MET A 81 2.71 -16.07 6.99
CA MET A 81 2.06 -14.77 7.06
C MET A 81 2.66 -13.80 6.05
N VAL A 82 1.79 -13.05 5.38
CA VAL A 82 2.15 -11.92 4.51
C VAL A 82 1.54 -10.65 5.06
N VAL A 83 2.33 -9.59 5.08
CA VAL A 83 1.88 -8.21 5.34
C VAL A 83 2.24 -7.40 4.11
N ASP A 84 1.25 -7.08 3.31
CA ASP A 84 1.40 -6.28 2.10
C ASP A 84 0.95 -4.85 2.37
N ILE A 85 1.90 -3.90 2.36
CA ILE A 85 1.66 -2.50 2.67
C ILE A 85 1.71 -1.71 1.35
N GLY A 86 0.54 -1.44 0.80
CA GLY A 86 0.38 -0.64 -0.40
C GLY A 86 0.36 0.88 -0.15
N GLY A 87 -0.08 1.64 -1.15
CA GLY A 87 -0.29 3.09 -1.02
C GLY A 87 -1.48 3.41 -0.11
N GLY A 88 -2.65 2.84 -0.42
CA GLY A 88 -3.92 3.14 0.26
C GLY A 88 -4.38 2.09 1.26
N THR A 89 -3.88 0.86 1.19
CA THR A 89 -4.31 -0.28 2.01
C THR A 89 -3.13 -1.08 2.53
N THR A 90 -3.35 -1.80 3.63
CA THR A 90 -2.49 -2.88 4.09
C THR A 90 -3.31 -4.16 4.17
N GLU A 91 -2.84 -5.20 3.51
CA GLU A 91 -3.40 -6.55 3.54
C GLU A 91 -2.53 -7.45 4.43
N VAL A 92 -3.15 -8.08 5.41
CA VAL A 92 -2.49 -9.08 6.26
C VAL A 92 -3.19 -10.40 6.02
N ALA A 93 -2.45 -11.44 5.67
CA ALA A 93 -3.02 -12.76 5.44
C ALA A 93 -2.16 -13.88 6.00
N LEU A 94 -2.81 -14.88 6.55
CA LEU A 94 -2.24 -16.17 6.91
C LEU A 94 -2.60 -17.18 5.80
N LEU A 95 -1.58 -17.87 5.29
CA LEU A 95 -1.70 -18.80 4.18
C LEU A 95 -1.18 -20.17 4.60
N ALA A 96 -1.92 -21.23 4.24
CA ALA A 96 -1.50 -22.61 4.40
C ALA A 96 -2.24 -23.49 3.38
N LEU A 97 -1.65 -24.64 3.02
CA LEU A 97 -2.26 -25.65 2.14
C LEU A 97 -2.77 -25.08 0.80
N GLY A 98 -2.11 -24.06 0.26
CA GLY A 98 -2.48 -23.43 -1.00
C GLY A 98 -3.68 -22.47 -0.93
N GLY A 99 -4.14 -22.12 0.27
CA GLY A 99 -5.28 -21.22 0.51
C GLY A 99 -4.98 -20.11 1.50
N ILE A 100 -5.89 -19.16 1.56
CA ILE A 100 -5.91 -18.11 2.60
C ILE A 100 -6.72 -18.66 3.77
N VAL A 101 -6.09 -18.83 4.93
CA VAL A 101 -6.73 -19.29 6.18
C VAL A 101 -7.50 -18.12 6.82
N HIS A 102 -6.83 -16.99 6.95
CA HIS A 102 -7.43 -15.75 7.45
C HIS A 102 -6.79 -14.56 6.74
N ALA A 103 -7.60 -13.53 6.49
CA ALA A 103 -7.10 -12.27 5.94
C ALA A 103 -7.82 -11.08 6.57
N HIS A 104 -7.08 -10.01 6.78
CA HIS A 104 -7.59 -8.74 7.27
C HIS A 104 -7.03 -7.59 6.44
N SER A 105 -7.90 -6.66 6.04
CA SER A 105 -7.53 -5.49 5.23
C SER A 105 -7.87 -4.21 5.99
N VAL A 106 -6.92 -3.29 6.05
CA VAL A 106 -7.12 -1.96 6.63
C VAL A 106 -6.79 -0.88 5.60
N ARG A 107 -7.56 0.21 5.64
CA ARG A 107 -7.35 1.36 4.73
C ARG A 107 -6.27 2.31 5.27
N VAL A 108 -5.12 1.74 5.56
CA VAL A 108 -3.91 2.46 6.00
C VAL A 108 -2.74 1.96 5.19
N GLY A 109 -1.96 2.86 4.62
CA GLY A 109 -0.79 2.54 3.81
C GLY A 109 0.12 3.75 3.66
N GLY A 110 0.90 3.78 2.61
CA GLY A 110 1.87 4.85 2.34
C GLY A 110 1.28 6.25 2.29
N ASP A 111 0.07 6.41 1.76
CA ASP A 111 -0.62 7.71 1.61
C ASP A 111 -1.09 8.25 2.98
N ALA A 112 -1.54 7.36 3.87
CA ALA A 112 -1.87 7.73 5.25
C ALA A 112 -0.62 8.20 6.01
N MET A 113 0.53 7.52 5.79
CA MET A 113 1.82 7.93 6.36
C MET A 113 2.26 9.30 5.84
N ASP A 114 2.12 9.57 4.53
CA ASP A 114 2.46 10.86 3.94
C ASP A 114 1.56 11.97 4.49
N THR A 115 0.27 11.71 4.62
CA THR A 115 -0.69 12.62 5.24
C THR A 115 -0.35 12.92 6.69
N ALA A 116 0.05 11.93 7.47
CA ALA A 116 0.48 12.08 8.86
C ALA A 116 1.71 12.98 8.97
N ILE A 117 2.71 12.81 8.09
CA ILE A 117 3.90 13.66 8.00
C ILE A 117 3.53 15.10 7.63
N ILE A 118 2.67 15.32 6.63
CA ILE A 118 2.19 16.65 6.25
C ILE A 118 1.52 17.35 7.44
N ASN A 119 0.64 16.63 8.13
CA ASN A 119 -0.08 17.16 9.28
C ASN A 119 0.86 17.49 10.47
N TYR A 120 1.84 16.64 10.72
CA TYR A 120 2.86 16.88 11.73
C TYR A 120 3.66 18.16 11.43
N ILE A 121 4.21 18.27 10.21
CA ILE A 121 5.03 19.41 9.78
C ILE A 121 4.21 20.70 9.83
N ARG A 122 2.94 20.65 9.42
CA ARG A 122 2.02 21.78 9.49
C ARG A 122 1.80 22.25 10.92
N ARG A 123 1.54 21.33 11.86
CA ARG A 123 1.26 21.65 13.26
C ARG A 123 2.51 22.11 14.03
N SER A 124 3.64 21.41 13.82
CA SER A 124 4.85 21.65 14.63
C SER A 124 5.72 22.79 14.10
N HIS A 125 5.69 23.04 12.77
CA HIS A 125 6.59 24.02 12.14
C HIS A 125 5.86 25.17 11.41
N ASN A 126 4.52 25.14 11.36
CA ASN A 126 3.70 26.06 10.54
C ASN A 126 4.17 26.06 9.07
N LEU A 127 4.56 24.93 8.54
CA LEU A 127 5.12 24.76 7.22
C LEU A 127 4.19 23.91 6.35
N LEU A 128 3.83 24.42 5.18
CA LEU A 128 3.08 23.66 4.18
C LEU A 128 4.06 22.94 3.26
N VAL A 129 3.93 21.62 3.19
CA VAL A 129 4.64 20.75 2.26
C VAL A 129 3.62 19.94 1.44
N GLY A 130 3.95 19.55 0.21
CA GLY A 130 3.11 18.71 -0.63
C GLY A 130 3.38 17.21 -0.42
N GLU A 131 2.51 16.37 -0.99
CA GLU A 131 2.58 14.90 -0.90
C GLU A 131 3.94 14.34 -1.37
N SER A 132 4.45 14.77 -2.51
CA SER A 132 5.76 14.34 -3.02
C SER A 132 6.93 14.68 -2.07
N SER A 133 6.82 15.77 -1.31
CA SER A 133 7.79 16.12 -0.29
C SER A 133 7.66 15.23 0.94
N ALA A 134 6.43 14.90 1.35
CA ALA A 134 6.17 13.99 2.47
C ALA A 134 6.67 12.57 2.14
N GLU A 135 6.39 12.06 0.95
CA GLU A 135 6.92 10.77 0.50
C GLU A 135 8.45 10.73 0.50
N ARG A 136 9.09 11.80 0.03
CA ARG A 136 10.55 11.93 0.08
C ARG A 136 11.07 11.93 1.51
N ILE A 137 10.42 12.61 2.44
CA ILE A 137 10.77 12.64 3.87
C ILE A 137 10.63 11.24 4.46
N LYS A 138 9.49 10.58 4.22
CA LYS A 138 9.23 9.19 4.65
C LYS A 138 10.33 8.25 4.19
N LYS A 139 10.70 8.28 2.91
CA LYS A 139 11.75 7.43 2.34
C LYS A 139 13.16 7.76 2.86
N ALA A 140 13.44 9.02 3.18
CA ALA A 140 14.78 9.46 3.59
C ALA A 140 15.07 9.21 5.06
N ILE A 141 14.11 9.52 5.94
CA ILE A 141 14.30 9.48 7.40
C ILE A 141 13.11 8.83 8.15
N GLY A 142 12.12 8.25 7.46
CA GLY A 142 11.02 7.54 8.10
C GLY A 142 11.51 6.30 8.84
N VAL A 143 11.00 6.11 10.05
CA VAL A 143 11.19 4.91 10.88
C VAL A 143 9.92 4.61 11.63
N ALA A 144 9.62 3.33 11.84
CA ALA A 144 8.42 2.88 12.54
C ALA A 144 8.53 2.99 14.08
N ALA A 145 9.76 3.04 14.58
CA ALA A 145 10.01 3.16 16.03
C ALA A 145 10.97 4.31 16.29
N VAL A 146 10.75 4.97 17.43
CA VAL A 146 11.64 6.05 17.89
C VAL A 146 13.06 5.52 18.05
N PRO A 147 14.10 6.23 17.52
CA PRO A 147 15.49 5.84 17.71
C PRO A 147 15.83 5.62 19.18
N SER A 148 16.56 4.54 19.48
CA SER A 148 16.95 4.17 20.85
C SER A 148 17.90 5.17 21.51
N SER A 149 18.61 5.98 20.71
CA SER A 149 19.51 7.02 21.20
C SER A 149 19.45 8.26 20.31
N GLY A 150 19.35 9.43 20.93
CA GLY A 150 19.32 10.72 20.24
C GLY A 150 18.10 10.91 19.34
N ASP A 151 18.21 11.83 18.40
CA ASP A 151 17.14 12.20 17.46
C ASP A 151 17.22 11.49 16.11
N GLY A 152 18.25 10.67 15.92
CA GLY A 152 18.52 9.97 14.67
C GLY A 152 18.99 10.91 13.54
N LYS A 153 18.74 10.49 12.29
CA LYS A 153 19.13 11.28 11.10
C LYS A 153 18.30 12.57 11.03
N VAL A 154 18.93 13.62 10.48
CA VAL A 154 18.27 14.91 10.23
C VAL A 154 18.10 15.15 8.74
N LEU A 155 17.07 15.92 8.38
CA LEU A 155 16.77 16.31 7.00
C LEU A 155 16.37 17.78 6.95
N HIS A 156 16.95 18.52 6.01
CA HIS A 156 16.52 19.87 5.68
C HIS A 156 15.36 19.82 4.70
N ILE A 157 14.28 20.46 5.03
CA ILE A 157 13.06 20.53 4.19
C ILE A 157 12.68 21.97 3.92
N LYS A 158 12.13 22.21 2.73
CA LYS A 158 11.63 23.51 2.30
C LYS A 158 10.12 23.42 2.06
N GLY A 159 9.43 24.47 2.42
CA GLY A 159 7.99 24.59 2.21
C GLY A 159 7.56 26.06 2.29
N ARG A 160 6.25 26.29 2.30
CA ARG A 160 5.66 27.62 2.47
C ARG A 160 5.32 27.87 3.95
N ASP A 161 5.86 28.93 4.52
CA ASP A 161 5.47 29.40 5.84
C ASP A 161 3.98 29.80 5.83
N LEU A 162 3.18 29.19 6.69
CA LEU A 162 1.73 29.44 6.73
C LEU A 162 1.37 30.79 7.36
N LEU A 163 2.28 31.37 8.15
CA LEU A 163 2.05 32.67 8.80
C LEU A 163 2.43 33.83 7.86
N LYS A 164 3.57 33.70 7.18
CA LYS A 164 4.15 34.77 6.36
C LYS A 164 3.91 34.60 4.86
N GLY A 165 3.50 33.40 4.41
CA GLY A 165 3.27 33.09 3.00
C GLY A 165 4.52 32.95 2.14
N VAL A 166 5.71 33.03 2.72
CA VAL A 166 7.01 33.01 2.03
C VAL A 166 7.68 31.62 2.13
N PRO A 167 8.66 31.30 1.26
CA PRO A 167 9.46 30.10 1.41
C PRO A 167 10.19 30.08 2.76
N LYS A 168 10.20 28.93 3.42
CA LYS A 168 10.88 28.70 4.70
C LYS A 168 11.57 27.33 4.67
N GLU A 169 12.71 27.26 5.31
CA GLU A 169 13.46 26.01 5.52
C GLU A 169 13.42 25.65 7.00
N VAL A 170 13.23 24.36 7.30
CA VAL A 170 13.29 23.82 8.66
C VAL A 170 14.09 22.52 8.67
N ILE A 171 14.65 22.17 9.82
CA ILE A 171 15.33 20.91 10.06
C ILE A 171 14.35 20.00 10.82
N ILE A 172 14.21 18.79 10.36
CA ILE A 172 13.44 17.72 11.01
C ILE A 172 14.34 16.50 11.24
N ASN A 173 13.98 15.65 12.19
CA ASN A 173 14.75 14.47 12.55
C ASN A 173 13.91 13.17 12.56
N GLN A 174 14.57 12.02 12.67
CA GLN A 174 13.91 10.71 12.66
C GLN A 174 12.93 10.54 13.80
N ARG A 175 13.22 11.04 15.00
CA ARG A 175 12.31 10.96 16.16
C ARG A 175 10.98 11.65 15.84
N GLN A 176 11.04 12.85 15.30
CA GLN A 176 9.85 13.61 14.92
C GLN A 176 9.00 12.90 13.85
N ILE A 177 9.65 12.20 12.93
CA ILE A 177 8.93 11.44 11.90
C ILE A 177 8.38 10.13 12.47
N ALA A 178 9.08 9.46 13.39
CA ALA A 178 8.53 8.32 14.12
C ALA A 178 7.25 8.71 14.89
N ASP A 179 7.29 9.82 15.62
CA ASP A 179 6.13 10.36 16.34
C ASP A 179 4.97 10.68 15.37
N ALA A 180 5.27 11.22 14.19
CA ALA A 180 4.26 11.51 13.17
C ALA A 180 3.62 10.24 12.61
N LEU A 181 4.38 9.15 12.51
CA LEU A 181 3.96 7.87 11.94
C LEU A 181 3.32 6.92 12.95
N GLU A 182 3.26 7.28 14.24
CA GLU A 182 2.76 6.41 15.32
C GLU A 182 1.37 5.85 15.01
N GLU A 183 0.42 6.69 14.63
CA GLU A 183 -0.97 6.29 14.36
C GLU A 183 -1.08 5.31 13.17
N PRO A 184 -0.56 5.60 11.97
CA PRO A 184 -0.63 4.64 10.86
C PRO A 184 0.16 3.35 11.11
N VAL A 185 1.29 3.40 11.82
CA VAL A 185 2.04 2.19 12.19
C VAL A 185 1.26 1.34 13.19
N GLN A 186 0.65 1.95 14.20
CA GLN A 186 -0.16 1.25 15.17
C GLN A 186 -1.35 0.53 14.52
N ALA A 187 -2.03 1.17 13.58
CA ALA A 187 -3.13 0.55 12.84
C ALA A 187 -2.69 -0.70 12.04
N ILE A 188 -1.47 -0.69 11.48
CA ILE A 188 -0.89 -1.86 10.82
C ILE A 188 -0.57 -2.97 11.84
N ILE A 189 0.01 -2.62 12.99
CA ILE A 189 0.31 -3.58 14.07
C ILE A 189 -0.99 -4.23 14.56
N GLU A 190 -2.06 -3.47 14.76
CA GLU A 190 -3.37 -3.98 15.16
C GLU A 190 -3.95 -4.95 14.14
N ALA A 191 -3.79 -4.66 12.84
CA ALA A 191 -4.22 -5.56 11.78
C ALA A 191 -3.46 -6.91 11.83
N VAL A 192 -2.15 -6.87 12.06
CA VAL A 192 -1.31 -8.07 12.23
C VAL A 192 -1.74 -8.87 13.46
N THR A 193 -1.89 -8.19 14.59
CA THR A 193 -2.31 -8.82 15.86
C THR A 193 -3.69 -9.46 15.72
N SER A 194 -4.65 -8.75 15.15
CA SER A 194 -6.00 -9.28 14.90
C SER A 194 -5.99 -10.51 13.99
N THR A 195 -5.13 -10.53 12.97
CA THR A 195 -4.99 -11.69 12.08
C THR A 195 -4.43 -12.91 12.83
N LEU A 196 -3.46 -12.69 13.72
CA LEU A 196 -2.89 -13.76 14.55
C LEU A 196 -3.90 -14.31 15.58
N GLU A 197 -4.63 -13.42 16.24
CA GLU A 197 -5.61 -13.80 17.26
C GLU A 197 -6.82 -14.58 16.69
N ASN A 198 -7.17 -14.32 15.42
CA ASN A 198 -8.27 -15.01 14.74
C ASN A 198 -7.79 -16.23 13.94
N SER A 199 -6.52 -16.61 14.04
CA SER A 199 -6.00 -17.85 13.47
C SER A 199 -6.11 -18.98 14.47
N ASP A 200 -6.53 -20.17 14.00
CA ASP A 200 -6.48 -21.38 14.83
C ASP A 200 -5.04 -21.70 15.24
N PRO A 201 -4.80 -22.12 16.49
CA PRO A 201 -3.46 -22.38 16.99
C PRO A 201 -2.80 -23.68 16.48
N GLU A 202 -3.42 -24.40 15.53
CA GLU A 202 -2.91 -25.66 14.95
C GLU A 202 -2.11 -25.47 13.66
#